data_79fa5e8161a158423a08a3b8d7cca94f
#
_entry.id   79fa5e8161a158423a08a3b8d7cca94f
#
_cell.length_a   1.000
_cell.length_b   1.000
_cell.length_c   1.000
_cell.angle_alpha   90.00
_cell.angle_beta   90.00
_cell.angle_gamma   90.00
#
_symmetry.space_group_name_H-M   'P 1'
#
loop_
_entity.id
_entity.type
_entity.pdbx_description
1 polymer ?
#
loop_
_entity_poly.entity_id
_entity_poly.type
_entity_poly.pdbx_seq_one_letter_code
_entity_poly.pdbx_strand_id
1 'polypeptide(L)'
;DIDSLLDSVWMEHGLAKNTLSAYRSDLKILEKWTKNKNLTLRKISRADLLDFISERANLGSSSRSSARQLSTFRRFYNYLSAQEIITQNPTLKISMPKLGRSLPKMISEEEVIKLIKAPVVKKPLGFRDRTMLEVLYATGLRVTELVQLKQTQLNLNQGFIRVVGKGDKERLVPLGGIAKSWLKRYLKGPIHEILGERNTDYLFPTRV
;
A
#
# COMPACT_ATOMS: atom_id res chain seq x y z
N ASP A 1 -12.45 21.43 -2.25
CA ASP A 1 -11.04 21.69 -1.87
C ASP A 1 -10.19 20.41 -1.86
N ILE A 2 -10.67 19.30 -1.25
CA ILE A 2 -9.88 18.03 -1.21
C ILE A 2 -9.69 17.47 -2.62
N ASP A 3 -10.77 17.39 -3.40
CA ASP A 3 -10.72 16.87 -4.77
C ASP A 3 -9.85 17.76 -5.66
N SER A 4 -9.98 19.07 -5.56
CA SER A 4 -9.17 20.04 -6.31
C SER A 4 -7.66 19.87 -6.01
N LEU A 5 -7.29 19.66 -4.73
CA LEU A 5 -5.89 19.33 -4.40
C LEU A 5 -5.46 18.03 -5.07
N LEU A 6 -6.29 16.97 -4.98
CA LEU A 6 -5.91 15.66 -5.50
C LEU A 6 -5.72 15.68 -7.01
N ASP A 7 -6.56 16.43 -7.71
CA ASP A 7 -6.47 16.64 -9.16
C ASP A 7 -5.21 17.43 -9.52
N SER A 8 -4.92 18.54 -8.82
CA SER A 8 -3.68 19.31 -9.01
C SER A 8 -2.44 18.47 -8.80
N VAL A 9 -2.39 17.74 -7.70
CA VAL A 9 -1.25 16.88 -7.34
C VAL A 9 -1.09 15.72 -8.33
N TRP A 10 -2.17 15.19 -8.87
CA TRP A 10 -2.12 14.18 -9.91
C TRP A 10 -1.57 14.76 -11.23
N MET A 11 -2.06 15.92 -11.64
CA MET A 11 -1.62 16.58 -12.89
C MET A 11 -0.16 17.02 -12.84
N GLU A 12 0.26 17.65 -11.74
CA GLU A 12 1.60 18.23 -11.62
C GLU A 12 2.69 17.19 -11.33
N HIS A 13 2.36 16.12 -10.61
CA HIS A 13 3.37 15.22 -10.04
C HIS A 13 3.16 13.75 -10.41
N GLY A 14 2.11 13.40 -11.15
CA GLY A 14 1.83 12.03 -11.57
C GLY A 14 1.77 11.02 -10.40
N LEU A 15 1.22 11.44 -9.24
CA LEU A 15 1.24 10.57 -8.07
C LEU A 15 0.40 9.31 -8.25
N ALA A 16 0.91 8.20 -7.73
CA ALA A 16 0.24 6.92 -7.78
C ALA A 16 -1.13 6.96 -7.07
N LYS A 17 -2.13 6.24 -7.61
CA LYS A 17 -3.51 6.14 -7.06
C LYS A 17 -3.55 5.88 -5.56
N ASN A 18 -2.66 5.02 -5.05
CA ASN A 18 -2.58 4.72 -3.62
C ASN A 18 -2.16 5.93 -2.77
N THR A 19 -1.28 6.79 -3.29
CA THR A 19 -0.86 8.02 -2.59
C THR A 19 -2.02 9.02 -2.53
N LEU A 20 -2.76 9.19 -3.63
CA LEU A 20 -3.94 10.05 -3.68
C LEU A 20 -5.05 9.53 -2.74
N SER A 21 -5.28 8.22 -2.71
CA SER A 21 -6.22 7.58 -1.78
C SER A 21 -5.83 7.79 -0.32
N ALA A 22 -4.54 7.70 0.01
CA ALA A 22 -4.03 7.96 1.36
C ALA A 22 -4.23 9.43 1.76
N TYR A 23 -3.93 10.38 0.87
CA TYR A 23 -4.19 11.81 1.09
C TYR A 23 -5.67 12.09 1.31
N ARG A 24 -6.53 11.53 0.46
CA ARG A 24 -7.99 11.64 0.61
C ARG A 24 -8.46 11.13 1.96
N SER A 25 -7.97 9.98 2.39
CA SER A 25 -8.33 9.37 3.68
C SER A 25 -7.91 10.27 4.84
N ASP A 26 -6.68 10.77 4.84
CA ASP A 26 -6.17 11.64 5.91
C ASP A 26 -6.97 12.95 6.00
N LEU A 27 -7.25 13.58 4.86
CA LEU A 27 -8.02 14.83 4.82
C LEU A 27 -9.48 14.64 5.21
N LYS A 28 -10.11 13.51 4.84
CA LYS A 28 -11.48 13.20 5.30
C LYS A 28 -11.56 12.98 6.81
N ILE A 29 -10.53 12.41 7.43
CA ILE A 29 -10.47 12.29 8.90
C ILE A 29 -10.44 13.67 9.55
N LEU A 30 -9.60 14.59 9.02
CA LEU A 30 -9.54 15.96 9.51
C LEU A 30 -10.88 16.70 9.26
N GLU A 31 -11.44 16.56 8.07
CA GLU A 31 -12.74 17.17 7.72
C GLU A 31 -13.88 16.73 8.67
N LYS A 32 -13.93 15.44 9.00
CA LYS A 32 -14.89 14.90 9.97
C LYS A 32 -14.71 15.53 11.34
N TRP A 33 -13.46 15.67 11.80
CA TRP A 33 -13.15 16.27 13.08
C TRP A 33 -13.53 17.76 13.12
N THR A 34 -13.21 18.52 12.05
CA THR A 34 -13.58 19.94 11.96
C THR A 34 -15.09 20.13 11.99
N LYS A 35 -15.86 19.29 11.28
CA LYS A 35 -17.33 19.32 11.31
C LYS A 35 -17.89 19.12 12.72
N ASN A 36 -17.33 18.21 13.50
CA ASN A 36 -17.74 17.97 14.89
C ASN A 36 -17.46 19.17 15.82
N LYS A 37 -16.53 20.03 15.45
CA LYS A 37 -16.20 21.29 16.17
C LYS A 37 -16.89 22.53 15.57
N ASN A 38 -17.84 22.35 14.63
CA ASN A 38 -18.47 23.44 13.87
C ASN A 38 -17.46 24.32 13.12
N LEU A 39 -16.35 23.74 12.67
CA LEU A 39 -15.29 24.37 11.90
C LEU A 39 -15.29 23.86 10.45
N THR A 40 -14.60 24.59 9.59
CA THR A 40 -14.31 24.14 8.21
C THR A 40 -12.80 24.03 8.00
N LEU A 41 -12.37 23.18 7.05
CA LEU A 41 -10.96 23.02 6.72
C LEU A 41 -10.23 24.34 6.39
N ARG A 42 -10.94 25.33 5.84
CA ARG A 42 -10.37 26.64 5.49
C ARG A 42 -10.17 27.57 6.69
N LYS A 43 -10.89 27.34 7.81
CA LYS A 43 -10.95 28.24 8.96
C LYS A 43 -10.24 27.69 10.19
N ILE A 44 -9.66 26.47 10.12
CA ILE A 44 -8.93 25.94 11.27
C ILE A 44 -7.64 26.72 11.50
N SER A 45 -7.35 26.94 12.77
CA SER A 45 -6.11 27.55 13.24
C SER A 45 -5.02 26.52 13.49
N ARG A 46 -3.82 27.01 13.78
CA ARG A 46 -2.73 26.15 14.28
C ARG A 46 -3.11 25.44 15.59
N ALA A 47 -3.83 26.11 16.50
CA ALA A 47 -4.27 25.54 17.76
C ALA A 47 -5.22 24.36 17.51
N ASP A 48 -6.22 24.53 16.64
CA ASP A 48 -7.16 23.45 16.29
C ASP A 48 -6.44 22.24 15.69
N LEU A 49 -5.40 22.46 14.89
CA LEU A 49 -4.63 21.37 14.29
C LEU A 49 -3.78 20.62 15.32
N LEU A 50 -3.26 21.32 16.33
CA LEU A 50 -2.57 20.71 17.45
C LEU A 50 -3.51 19.92 18.34
N ASP A 51 -4.72 20.43 18.59
CA ASP A 51 -5.77 19.74 19.34
C ASP A 51 -6.18 18.44 18.61
N PHE A 52 -6.40 18.52 17.29
CA PHE A 52 -6.64 17.31 16.47
C PHE A 52 -5.55 16.26 16.65
N ILE A 53 -4.27 16.66 16.54
CA ILE A 53 -3.14 15.74 16.68
C ILE A 53 -3.10 15.13 18.08
N SER A 54 -3.36 15.93 19.11
CA SER A 54 -3.40 15.48 20.51
C SER A 54 -4.54 14.51 20.78
N GLU A 55 -5.76 14.83 20.34
CA GLU A 55 -6.91 13.93 20.47
C GLU A 55 -6.65 12.58 19.75
N ARG A 56 -6.04 12.61 18.56
CA ARG A 56 -5.66 11.40 17.82
C ARG A 56 -4.62 10.56 18.56
N ALA A 57 -3.64 11.21 19.19
CA ALA A 57 -2.63 10.52 20.01
C ALA A 57 -3.27 9.84 21.22
N ASN A 58 -4.18 10.51 21.92
CA ASN A 58 -4.93 9.96 23.04
C ASN A 58 -5.82 8.76 22.66
N LEU A 59 -6.32 8.74 21.41
CA LEU A 59 -7.05 7.62 20.81
C LEU A 59 -6.15 6.49 20.29
N GLY A 60 -4.84 6.52 20.59
CA GLY A 60 -3.89 5.46 20.23
C GLY A 60 -3.26 5.58 18.82
N SER A 61 -3.40 6.71 18.13
CA SER A 61 -2.68 6.92 16.87
C SER A 61 -1.17 6.92 17.08
N SER A 62 -0.44 6.13 16.27
CA SER A 62 1.01 6.09 16.35
C SER A 62 1.64 7.41 15.88
N SER A 63 2.81 7.77 16.44
CA SER A 63 3.60 8.94 16.01
C SER A 63 3.91 8.92 14.51
N ARG A 64 4.07 7.72 13.91
CA ARG A 64 4.29 7.55 12.47
C ARG A 64 3.05 7.92 11.66
N SER A 65 1.86 7.54 12.14
CA SER A 65 0.58 7.92 11.52
C SER A 65 0.36 9.43 11.60
N SER A 66 0.62 10.05 12.75
CA SER A 66 0.51 11.50 12.96
C SER A 66 1.49 12.27 12.06
N ALA A 67 2.74 11.79 11.93
CA ALA A 67 3.73 12.40 11.04
C ALA A 67 3.29 12.33 9.57
N ARG A 68 2.74 11.18 9.12
CA ARG A 68 2.21 11.02 7.77
C ARG A 68 1.04 11.98 7.52
N GLN A 69 0.08 12.03 8.44
CA GLN A 69 -1.07 12.95 8.36
C GLN A 69 -0.62 14.40 8.30
N LEU A 70 0.32 14.82 9.15
CA LEU A 70 0.85 16.19 9.11
C LEU A 70 1.53 16.51 7.78
N SER A 71 2.20 15.55 7.14
CA SER A 71 2.76 15.72 5.79
C SER A 71 1.66 15.94 4.75
N THR A 72 0.55 15.19 4.83
CA THR A 72 -0.63 15.39 3.97
C THR A 72 -1.26 16.77 4.19
N PHE A 73 -1.42 17.18 5.46
CA PHE A 73 -2.00 18.48 5.81
C PHE A 73 -1.13 19.64 5.33
N ARG A 74 0.19 19.54 5.48
CA ARG A 74 1.12 20.55 4.93
C ARG A 74 0.93 20.71 3.42
N ARG A 75 0.82 19.60 2.69
CA ARG A 75 0.60 19.68 1.25
C ARG A 75 -0.74 20.34 0.91
N PHE A 76 -1.79 20.00 1.64
CA PHE A 76 -3.12 20.59 1.46
C PHE A 76 -3.13 22.09 1.75
N TYR A 77 -2.59 22.52 2.89
CA TYR A 77 -2.60 23.93 3.26
C TYR A 77 -1.61 24.77 2.45
N ASN A 78 -0.51 24.20 1.98
CA ASN A 78 0.36 24.85 1.02
C ASN A 78 -0.36 25.09 -0.32
N TYR A 79 -1.13 24.11 -0.79
CA TYR A 79 -1.97 24.27 -1.98
C TYR A 79 -3.02 25.37 -1.79
N LEU A 80 -3.78 25.36 -0.69
CA LEU A 80 -4.78 26.40 -0.43
C LEU A 80 -4.15 27.79 -0.32
N SER A 81 -2.96 27.91 0.27
CA SER A 81 -2.21 29.15 0.37
C SER A 81 -1.72 29.64 -1.01
N ALA A 82 -1.22 28.74 -1.84
CA ALA A 82 -0.76 29.06 -3.21
C ALA A 82 -1.93 29.49 -4.12
N GLN A 83 -3.13 28.98 -3.87
CA GLN A 83 -4.36 29.39 -4.57
C GLN A 83 -5.05 30.62 -3.92
N GLU A 84 -4.42 31.27 -2.95
CA GLU A 84 -4.95 32.41 -2.19
C GLU A 84 -6.32 32.16 -1.53
N ILE A 85 -6.69 30.88 -1.32
CA ILE A 85 -7.96 30.49 -0.69
C ILE A 85 -7.92 30.73 0.82
N ILE A 86 -6.73 30.70 1.42
CA ILE A 86 -6.49 31.01 2.84
C ILE A 86 -5.38 32.04 2.97
N THR A 87 -5.50 32.91 3.96
CA THR A 87 -4.47 33.92 4.28
C THR A 87 -3.39 33.42 5.22
N GLN A 88 -3.71 32.42 6.04
CA GLN A 88 -2.77 31.84 7.01
C GLN A 88 -2.73 30.31 6.87
N ASN A 89 -1.55 29.77 6.76
CA ASN A 89 -1.35 28.33 6.70
C ASN A 89 -1.19 27.76 8.14
N PRO A 90 -2.16 26.98 8.65
CA PRO A 90 -2.15 26.50 10.04
C PRO A 90 -1.05 25.47 10.31
N THR A 91 -0.42 24.91 9.28
CA THR A 91 0.63 23.90 9.45
C THR A 91 2.03 24.51 9.66
N LEU A 92 2.17 25.82 9.46
CA LEU A 92 3.43 26.51 9.72
C LEU A 92 3.82 26.40 11.21
N LYS A 93 5.10 26.22 11.47
CA LYS A 93 5.65 26.09 12.83
C LYS A 93 5.11 24.89 13.66
N ILE A 94 4.45 23.91 13.06
CA ILE A 94 4.16 22.64 13.72
C ILE A 94 5.35 21.71 13.47
N SER A 95 6.01 21.30 14.55
CA SER A 95 7.12 20.35 14.46
C SER A 95 6.60 18.94 14.12
N MET A 96 7.37 18.20 13.30
CA MET A 96 7.07 16.79 13.06
C MET A 96 7.25 15.98 14.35
N PRO A 97 6.36 15.04 14.67
CA PRO A 97 6.59 14.11 15.76
C PRO A 97 7.94 13.40 15.61
N LYS A 98 8.72 13.34 16.69
CA LYS A 98 9.96 12.56 16.69
C LYS A 98 9.62 11.08 16.52
N LEU A 99 10.03 10.52 15.39
CA LEU A 99 9.86 9.09 15.11
C LEU A 99 11.03 8.34 15.73
N GLY A 100 10.75 7.52 16.74
CA GLY A 100 11.73 6.56 17.22
C GLY A 100 12.13 5.60 16.08
N ARG A 101 13.41 5.30 15.94
CA ARG A 101 13.87 4.23 15.04
C ARG A 101 13.51 2.88 15.68
N SER A 102 12.34 2.33 15.35
CA SER A 102 12.09 0.94 15.71
C SER A 102 12.92 0.05 14.78
N LEU A 103 13.76 -0.79 15.35
CA LEU A 103 14.41 -1.87 14.59
C LEU A 103 13.33 -2.78 14.01
N PRO A 104 13.47 -3.23 12.76
CA PRO A 104 12.59 -4.24 12.20
C PRO A 104 12.61 -5.49 13.10
N LYS A 105 11.45 -6.06 13.37
CA LYS A 105 11.38 -7.38 14.00
C LYS A 105 11.95 -8.38 13.00
N MET A 106 13.05 -9.01 13.35
CA MET A 106 13.64 -10.08 12.55
C MET A 106 12.84 -11.37 12.78
N ILE A 107 12.52 -12.03 11.69
CA ILE A 107 11.91 -13.36 11.70
C ILE A 107 13.06 -14.34 11.47
N SER A 108 13.16 -15.41 12.27
CA SER A 108 14.21 -16.43 12.10
C SER A 108 13.96 -17.26 10.83
N GLU A 109 15.00 -17.89 10.33
CA GLU A 109 14.90 -18.77 9.15
C GLU A 109 13.89 -19.92 9.40
N GLU A 110 13.91 -20.48 10.61
CA GLU A 110 12.94 -21.52 11.00
C GLU A 110 11.49 -21.03 10.96
N GLU A 111 11.24 -19.80 11.43
CA GLU A 111 9.90 -19.19 11.40
C GLU A 111 9.45 -18.94 9.96
N VAL A 112 10.35 -18.48 9.09
CA VAL A 112 10.07 -18.31 7.65
C VAL A 112 9.71 -19.66 7.03
N ILE A 113 10.46 -20.72 7.30
CA ILE A 113 10.17 -22.06 6.78
C ILE A 113 8.81 -22.55 7.27
N LYS A 114 8.50 -22.37 8.56
CA LYS A 114 7.19 -22.72 9.14
C LYS A 114 6.05 -21.94 8.45
N LEU A 115 6.23 -20.65 8.27
CA LEU A 115 5.25 -19.79 7.59
C LEU A 115 4.99 -20.26 6.15
N ILE A 116 6.06 -20.52 5.40
CA ILE A 116 5.94 -21.03 4.02
C ILE A 116 5.22 -22.39 4.01
N LYS A 117 5.44 -23.28 4.96
CA LYS A 117 4.83 -24.60 5.06
C LYS A 117 3.41 -24.63 5.64
N ALA A 118 2.92 -23.54 6.21
CA ALA A 118 1.62 -23.47 6.87
C ALA A 118 0.38 -23.75 5.97
N PRO A 119 0.36 -23.35 4.69
CA PRO A 119 -0.82 -23.60 3.85
C PRO A 119 -1.08 -25.10 3.59
N VAL A 120 -2.36 -25.49 3.64
CA VAL A 120 -2.80 -26.88 3.45
C VAL A 120 -2.84 -27.21 1.94
N VAL A 121 -1.75 -27.76 1.43
CA VAL A 121 -1.55 -28.02 -0.02
C VAL A 121 -2.49 -29.06 -0.64
N LYS A 122 -3.24 -29.81 0.15
CA LYS A 122 -4.28 -30.73 -0.34
C LYS A 122 -5.50 -29.97 -0.89
N LYS A 123 -5.70 -28.72 -0.51
CA LYS A 123 -6.77 -27.85 -1.00
C LYS A 123 -6.22 -26.90 -2.08
N PRO A 124 -6.96 -26.67 -3.19
CA PRO A 124 -6.50 -25.80 -4.29
C PRO A 124 -6.03 -24.41 -3.83
N LEU A 125 -6.81 -23.75 -2.96
CA LEU A 125 -6.42 -22.46 -2.38
C LEU A 125 -5.17 -22.56 -1.52
N GLY A 126 -5.02 -23.62 -0.71
CA GLY A 126 -3.82 -23.80 0.09
C GLY A 126 -2.59 -24.09 -0.79
N PHE A 127 -2.77 -24.78 -1.91
CA PHE A 127 -1.69 -24.99 -2.89
C PHE A 127 -1.30 -23.64 -3.55
N ARG A 128 -2.27 -22.80 -3.92
CA ARG A 128 -2.03 -21.44 -4.40
C ARG A 128 -1.23 -20.63 -3.39
N ASP A 129 -1.70 -20.59 -2.15
CA ASP A 129 -1.09 -19.78 -1.09
C ASP A 129 0.35 -20.23 -0.80
N ARG A 130 0.59 -21.54 -0.80
CA ARG A 130 1.96 -22.08 -0.71
C ARG A 130 2.83 -21.63 -1.88
N THR A 131 2.30 -21.70 -3.10
CA THR A 131 3.02 -21.26 -4.30
C THR A 131 3.33 -19.76 -4.24
N MET A 132 2.38 -18.94 -3.77
CA MET A 132 2.58 -17.49 -3.57
C MET A 132 3.72 -17.22 -2.59
N LEU A 133 3.76 -17.92 -1.45
CA LEU A 133 4.82 -17.75 -0.45
C LEU A 133 6.19 -18.19 -0.98
N GLU A 134 6.27 -19.29 -1.72
CA GLU A 134 7.52 -19.74 -2.35
C GLU A 134 8.03 -18.73 -3.40
N VAL A 135 7.13 -18.17 -4.21
CA VAL A 135 7.48 -17.13 -5.17
C VAL A 135 7.92 -15.85 -4.46
N LEU A 136 7.19 -15.44 -3.42
CA LEU A 136 7.54 -14.23 -2.64
C LEU A 136 8.93 -14.35 -2.01
N TYR A 137 9.21 -15.51 -1.40
CA TYR A 137 10.50 -15.79 -0.76
C TYR A 137 11.66 -15.81 -1.76
N ALA A 138 11.44 -16.45 -2.91
CA ALA A 138 12.47 -16.57 -3.94
C ALA A 138 12.80 -15.26 -4.66
N THR A 139 11.81 -14.35 -4.77
CA THR A 139 11.90 -13.19 -5.66
C THR A 139 11.98 -11.85 -4.94
N GLY A 140 11.56 -11.78 -3.67
CA GLY A 140 11.44 -10.53 -2.94
C GLY A 140 10.43 -9.55 -3.53
N LEU A 141 9.44 -10.01 -4.28
CA LEU A 141 8.36 -9.18 -4.82
C LEU A 141 7.60 -8.47 -3.70
N ARG A 142 7.08 -7.27 -3.99
CA ARG A 142 6.10 -6.68 -3.09
C ARG A 142 4.79 -7.47 -3.14
N VAL A 143 4.06 -7.52 -2.01
CA VAL A 143 2.77 -8.23 -1.96
C VAL A 143 1.82 -7.77 -3.08
N THR A 144 1.74 -6.47 -3.34
CA THR A 144 0.91 -5.92 -4.42
C THR A 144 1.36 -6.37 -5.81
N GLU A 145 2.66 -6.49 -6.06
CA GLU A 145 3.20 -7.00 -7.32
C GLU A 145 2.85 -8.49 -7.49
N LEU A 146 2.96 -9.27 -6.41
CA LEU A 146 2.64 -10.70 -6.43
C LEU A 146 1.14 -10.95 -6.69
N VAL A 147 0.24 -10.25 -5.99
CA VAL A 147 -1.22 -10.47 -6.14
C VAL A 147 -1.76 -9.95 -7.48
N GLN A 148 -1.09 -8.98 -8.10
CA GLN A 148 -1.43 -8.43 -9.40
C GLN A 148 -0.68 -9.10 -10.56
N LEU A 149 0.14 -10.11 -10.28
CA LEU A 149 0.96 -10.78 -11.28
C LEU A 149 0.07 -11.49 -12.30
N LYS A 150 0.31 -11.22 -13.59
CA LYS A 150 -0.39 -11.86 -14.70
C LYS A 150 0.38 -13.08 -15.21
N GLN A 151 -0.34 -14.04 -15.79
CA GLN A 151 0.28 -15.23 -16.39
C GLN A 151 1.25 -14.87 -17.53
N THR A 152 0.95 -13.81 -18.30
CA THR A 152 1.79 -13.30 -19.38
C THR A 152 3.12 -12.72 -18.92
N GLN A 153 3.26 -12.39 -17.64
CA GLN A 153 4.50 -11.87 -17.04
C GLN A 153 5.45 -12.98 -16.55
N LEU A 154 4.99 -14.24 -16.59
CA LEU A 154 5.75 -15.39 -16.14
C LEU A 154 6.42 -16.11 -17.31
N ASN A 155 7.74 -16.26 -17.28
CA ASN A 155 8.47 -17.09 -18.23
C ASN A 155 9.13 -18.27 -17.51
N LEU A 156 8.42 -19.40 -17.49
CA LEU A 156 8.92 -20.63 -16.84
C LEU A 156 10.07 -21.30 -17.60
N ASN A 157 10.20 -21.11 -18.89
CA ASN A 157 11.30 -21.69 -19.66
C ASN A 157 12.61 -21.01 -19.29
N GLN A 158 12.65 -19.72 -19.37
CA GLN A 158 13.82 -18.91 -19.03
C GLN A 158 13.99 -18.70 -17.52
N GLY A 159 12.96 -18.95 -16.71
CA GLY A 159 13.01 -18.89 -15.24
C GLY A 159 13.02 -17.48 -14.67
N PHE A 160 12.20 -16.58 -15.19
CA PHE A 160 12.04 -15.24 -14.64
C PHE A 160 10.58 -14.76 -14.63
N ILE A 161 10.34 -13.73 -13.83
CA ILE A 161 9.11 -12.92 -13.82
C ILE A 161 9.43 -11.50 -14.28
N ARG A 162 8.63 -10.96 -15.18
CA ARG A 162 8.67 -9.55 -15.58
C ARG A 162 7.75 -8.75 -14.69
N VAL A 163 8.29 -7.78 -13.96
CA VAL A 163 7.55 -6.96 -12.99
C VAL A 163 7.60 -5.51 -13.42
N VAL A 164 6.44 -4.86 -13.43
CA VAL A 164 6.32 -3.42 -13.64
C VAL A 164 6.33 -2.73 -12.29
N GLY A 165 7.33 -1.91 -12.03
CA GLY A 165 7.51 -1.17 -10.79
C GLY A 165 6.92 0.23 -10.83
N LYS A 166 7.27 1.06 -9.85
CA LYS A 166 6.86 2.46 -9.77
C LYS A 166 7.40 3.24 -10.97
N GLY A 167 6.51 3.98 -11.67
CA GLY A 167 6.87 4.78 -12.86
C GLY A 167 7.07 3.95 -14.13
N ASP A 168 6.31 2.86 -14.25
CA ASP A 168 6.34 1.93 -15.41
C ASP A 168 7.72 1.31 -15.72
N LYS A 169 8.63 1.33 -14.75
CA LYS A 169 9.94 0.69 -14.91
C LYS A 169 9.80 -0.82 -14.80
N GLU A 170 10.08 -1.50 -15.91
CA GLU A 170 10.14 -2.96 -15.93
C GLU A 170 11.44 -3.49 -15.34
N ARG A 171 11.34 -4.62 -14.62
CA ARG A 171 12.50 -5.39 -14.19
C ARG A 171 12.22 -6.89 -14.33
N LEU A 172 13.26 -7.62 -14.67
CA LEU A 172 13.24 -9.08 -14.68
C LEU A 172 13.73 -9.59 -13.32
N VAL A 173 12.96 -10.49 -12.73
CA VAL A 173 13.28 -11.10 -11.43
C VAL A 173 13.45 -12.59 -11.63
N PRO A 174 14.64 -13.17 -11.33
CA PRO A 174 14.88 -14.59 -11.51
C PRO A 174 14.04 -15.43 -10.53
N LEU A 175 13.56 -16.58 -11.02
CA LEU A 175 12.88 -17.60 -10.25
C LEU A 175 13.86 -18.69 -9.86
N GLY A 176 13.99 -18.94 -8.56
CA GLY A 176 14.72 -20.13 -8.07
C GLY A 176 14.02 -21.45 -8.46
N GLY A 177 14.77 -22.53 -8.50
CA GLY A 177 14.26 -23.85 -8.91
C GLY A 177 13.04 -24.32 -8.11
N ILE A 178 12.99 -24.04 -6.81
CA ILE A 178 11.86 -24.41 -5.92
C ILE A 178 10.60 -23.66 -6.34
N ALA A 179 10.65 -22.33 -6.45
CA ALA A 179 9.51 -21.52 -6.86
C ALA A 179 9.01 -21.90 -8.27
N LYS A 180 9.94 -22.17 -9.21
CA LYS A 180 9.62 -22.66 -10.55
C LYS A 180 8.88 -24.00 -10.51
N SER A 181 9.30 -24.92 -9.64
CA SER A 181 8.63 -26.22 -9.46
C SER A 181 7.21 -26.07 -8.91
N TRP A 182 7.03 -25.22 -7.88
CA TRP A 182 5.70 -24.93 -7.33
C TRP A 182 4.77 -24.28 -8.36
N LEU A 183 5.25 -23.32 -9.13
CA LEU A 183 4.49 -22.67 -10.20
C LEU A 183 4.06 -23.67 -11.29
N LYS A 184 4.97 -24.55 -11.75
CA LYS A 184 4.64 -25.59 -12.73
C LYS A 184 3.50 -26.50 -12.25
N ARG A 185 3.57 -26.94 -10.99
CA ARG A 185 2.56 -27.80 -10.38
C ARG A 185 1.22 -27.06 -10.20
N TYR A 186 1.28 -25.82 -9.77
CA TYR A 186 0.10 -24.97 -9.57
C TYR A 186 -0.66 -24.73 -10.88
N LEU A 187 0.05 -24.37 -11.95
CA LEU A 187 -0.53 -24.13 -13.26
C LEU A 187 -1.09 -25.40 -13.94
N LYS A 188 -0.58 -26.57 -13.56
CA LYS A 188 -1.04 -27.85 -14.14
C LYS A 188 -2.39 -28.32 -13.63
N GLY A 189 -2.82 -27.95 -12.44
CA GLY A 189 -4.05 -28.44 -11.84
C GLY A 189 -4.76 -27.44 -10.93
N PRO A 190 -4.19 -27.06 -9.77
CA PRO A 190 -4.90 -26.29 -8.75
C PRO A 190 -5.50 -24.95 -9.22
N ILE A 191 -4.89 -24.26 -10.17
CA ILE A 191 -5.43 -23.02 -10.73
C ILE A 191 -6.78 -23.27 -11.43
N HIS A 192 -6.91 -24.35 -12.18
CA HIS A 192 -8.13 -24.70 -12.91
C HIS A 192 -9.26 -25.08 -11.94
N GLU A 193 -8.93 -25.76 -10.84
CA GLU A 193 -9.91 -26.07 -9.79
C GLU A 193 -10.42 -24.80 -9.07
N ILE A 194 -9.56 -23.76 -8.92
CA ILE A 194 -9.96 -22.48 -8.34
C ILE A 194 -10.83 -21.69 -9.30
N LEU A 195 -10.49 -21.69 -10.59
CA LEU A 195 -11.20 -20.94 -11.62
C LEU A 195 -12.53 -21.54 -11.98
N GLY A 196 -12.65 -22.88 -12.05
CA GLY A 196 -13.80 -23.56 -12.69
C GLY A 196 -13.92 -23.10 -14.14
N GLU A 197 -15.10 -22.59 -14.53
CA GLU A 197 -15.36 -22.07 -15.87
C GLU A 197 -14.91 -20.62 -16.10
N ARG A 198 -14.40 -19.95 -15.07
CA ARG A 198 -13.98 -18.54 -15.16
C ARG A 198 -12.63 -18.41 -15.83
N ASN A 199 -12.44 -17.31 -16.55
CA ASN A 199 -11.17 -16.95 -17.13
C ASN A 199 -10.58 -15.70 -16.43
N THR A 200 -9.26 -15.63 -16.29
CA THR A 200 -8.55 -14.49 -15.73
C THR A 200 -7.12 -14.44 -16.22
N ASP A 201 -6.60 -13.23 -16.39
CA ASP A 201 -5.18 -13.02 -16.68
C ASP A 201 -4.30 -13.19 -15.44
N TYR A 202 -4.86 -13.05 -14.23
CA TYR A 202 -4.09 -13.09 -12.99
C TYR A 202 -3.56 -14.49 -12.69
N LEU A 203 -2.31 -14.54 -12.24
CA LEU A 203 -1.65 -15.79 -11.89
C LEU A 203 -2.23 -16.44 -10.63
N PHE A 204 -2.65 -15.62 -9.66
CA PHE A 204 -3.16 -16.09 -8.37
C PHE A 204 -4.60 -15.64 -8.10
N PRO A 205 -5.59 -16.24 -8.78
CA PRO A 205 -7.00 -15.88 -8.59
C PRO A 205 -7.53 -16.28 -7.20
N THR A 206 -8.63 -15.62 -6.79
CA THR A 206 -9.39 -15.98 -5.59
C THR A 206 -10.70 -16.67 -5.98
N ARG A 207 -11.28 -17.42 -5.03
CA ARG A 207 -12.72 -17.73 -5.11
C ARG A 207 -13.48 -16.45 -4.79
N VAL A 208 -14.40 -16.06 -5.63
CA VAL A 208 -15.43 -15.05 -5.32
C VAL A 208 -16.61 -15.77 -4.73
#